data_a87bffa455e049091c8456ed061b43bf
#
_entry.id   a87bffa455e049091c8456ed061b43bf
#
_cell.length_a   1.000
_cell.length_b   1.000
_cell.length_c   1.000
_cell.angle_alpha   90.00
_cell.angle_beta   90.00
_cell.angle_gamma   90.00
#
_symmetry.space_group_name_H-M   'P 1'
#
loop_
_entity.id
_entity.type
_entity.pdbx_description
1 polymer ?
#
loop_
_entity_poly.entity_id
_entity_poly.type
_entity_poly.pdbx_seq_one_letter_code
_entity_poly.pdbx_strand_id
1 'polypeptide(L)'
;MAIFRNALSRSLPELDTGPQGQPILVQNKESPEGWAPKLTESSPITKVYKRRWIIVTLFCLYSMSNAYQWIHLNIIANIITKYYNASLPEDRFQRETTVDWLSMIYMLAYIPLIFPSTFLLNKKGLRVCALAGAFLNALGAWLKVACISPDRFAILMFAQTVCAIAQIFILGLPAKIAAVWFGPNEVSTATSLGVFGNQVGVAIGFLVPPILVPNSDSLDQIGDDLSIMFYAGAGYMTLLFILVIIIFKERPPHPPSKAQMLALQNVHEEHYGRSLLNLFKNVGFDILTITYGVNTGCYYAISTLLNPIILDYFPGHEESAGQIGLTIVIAGVGGSIAAGIWLDRTRTYKGTTLGIYFLSMAGMVAFTFTLDLSLLWVVFLCAGALGFFMTGYLPVGFEFAAEITYPESEGTSSGLLNASAQFFGIILTIGCRAMINKVGTLGSNILISGTLLLGTICTGFIAADYRRQEAGKEILDQMDNVMQIEISEKESEKSRIAEPRSRDNQI
;
A
#
# COMPACT_ATOMS: atom_id res chain seq x y z
N MET A 1 12.73 4.01 9.78
CA MET A 1 12.05 5.11 9.07
C MET A 1 11.82 6.36 9.93
N ALA A 2 11.25 6.29 11.12
CA ALA A 2 10.93 7.50 11.91
C ALA A 2 12.16 8.29 12.44
N ILE A 3 13.29 7.65 12.67
CA ILE A 3 14.47 8.30 13.29
C ILE A 3 15.26 9.17 12.27
N PHE A 4 15.21 8.86 10.99
CA PHE A 4 15.99 9.56 9.97
C PHE A 4 15.23 10.69 9.25
N ARG A 5 13.89 10.65 9.18
CA ARG A 5 13.09 11.79 8.71
C ARG A 5 13.21 13.01 9.65
N ASN A 6 13.45 12.77 10.94
CA ASN A 6 13.67 13.84 11.92
C ASN A 6 14.97 14.66 11.71
N ALA A 7 15.96 14.12 11.01
CA ALA A 7 17.19 14.87 10.72
C ALA A 7 17.01 15.81 9.52
N LEU A 8 16.19 15.42 8.53
CA LEU A 8 15.89 16.23 7.34
C LEU A 8 14.80 17.29 7.58
N SER A 9 13.82 17.00 8.47
CA SER A 9 12.77 17.99 8.79
C SER A 9 13.23 19.14 9.70
N ARG A 10 14.40 19.01 10.33
CA ARG A 10 14.99 20.09 11.14
C ARG A 10 15.79 21.12 10.36
N SER A 11 16.08 20.86 9.07
CA SER A 11 16.95 21.73 8.26
C SER A 11 16.29 22.38 7.05
N LEU A 12 15.01 22.13 6.78
CA LEU A 12 14.31 22.75 5.66
C LEU A 12 13.17 23.65 6.20
N PRO A 13 13.16 24.95 5.89
CA PRO A 13 11.96 25.76 6.03
C PRO A 13 10.91 25.27 5.04
N GLU A 14 9.64 25.23 5.47
CA GLU A 14 8.51 24.92 4.59
C GLU A 14 8.47 25.95 3.46
N LEU A 15 8.77 25.52 2.24
CA LEU A 15 8.69 26.35 1.04
C LEU A 15 7.28 26.21 0.44
N ASP A 16 6.62 27.34 0.33
CA ASP A 16 5.32 27.48 -0.32
C ASP A 16 5.53 27.38 -1.84
N THR A 17 4.95 26.40 -2.49
CA THR A 17 5.03 26.20 -3.94
C THR A 17 3.78 26.75 -4.61
N GLY A 18 3.93 27.71 -5.51
CA GLY A 18 2.84 28.25 -6.33
C GLY A 18 2.28 27.24 -7.33
N PRO A 19 1.23 27.61 -8.09
CA PRO A 19 0.45 26.69 -8.96
C PRO A 19 1.23 26.00 -10.09
N GLN A 20 2.50 26.31 -10.28
CA GLN A 20 3.36 25.68 -11.29
C GLN A 20 4.57 24.94 -10.70
N GLY A 21 4.59 24.69 -9.39
CA GLY A 21 5.68 23.95 -8.74
C GLY A 21 7.03 24.69 -8.68
N GLN A 22 7.06 25.97 -9.00
CA GLN A 22 8.26 26.81 -8.86
C GLN A 22 8.25 27.52 -7.51
N PRO A 23 9.39 27.58 -6.80
CA PRO A 23 9.48 28.35 -5.55
C PRO A 23 9.24 29.83 -5.83
N ILE A 24 8.22 30.39 -5.21
CA ILE A 24 7.95 31.83 -5.30
C ILE A 24 8.82 32.51 -4.26
N LEU A 25 9.89 33.14 -4.71
CA LEU A 25 10.55 34.18 -3.94
C LEU A 25 9.57 35.37 -3.84
N VAL A 26 8.99 35.53 -2.66
CA VAL A 26 8.19 36.74 -2.38
C VAL A 26 9.11 37.95 -2.43
N GLN A 27 9.19 38.57 -3.60
CA GLN A 27 9.71 39.96 -3.67
C GLN A 27 8.75 40.84 -2.88
N ASN A 28 9.24 41.40 -1.78
CA ASN A 28 8.58 42.47 -1.06
C ASN A 28 8.39 43.67 -2.01
N LYS A 29 7.26 43.73 -2.69
CA LYS A 29 6.76 44.98 -3.23
C LYS A 29 6.22 45.77 -2.05
N GLU A 30 6.83 46.88 -1.77
CA GLU A 30 6.33 47.90 -0.84
C GLU A 30 4.83 48.13 -1.07
N SER A 31 4.03 47.69 -0.11
CA SER A 31 2.61 47.96 -0.06
C SER A 31 2.38 49.36 0.47
N PRO A 32 1.40 50.15 -0.05
CA PRO A 32 1.06 51.47 0.45
C PRO A 32 0.70 51.37 1.94
N GLU A 33 1.20 52.30 2.71
CA GLU A 33 0.91 52.47 4.14
C GLU A 33 -0.60 52.43 4.38
N GLY A 34 -1.09 51.46 5.14
CA GLY A 34 -2.46 51.45 5.64
C GLY A 34 -3.16 50.08 5.76
N TRP A 35 -2.59 48.96 5.30
CA TRP A 35 -3.21 47.65 5.43
C TRP A 35 -2.26 46.60 6.00
N ALA A 36 -1.87 46.77 7.26
CA ALA A 36 -1.38 45.65 8.05
C ALA A 36 -2.61 44.91 8.61
N PRO A 37 -2.86 43.66 8.24
CA PRO A 37 -3.82 42.87 9.00
C PRO A 37 -3.26 42.78 10.42
N LYS A 38 -4.03 43.30 11.39
CA LYS A 38 -3.75 43.09 12.81
C LYS A 38 -3.68 41.55 13.01
N LEU A 39 -2.49 41.00 13.07
CA LEU A 39 -2.21 39.71 13.63
C LEU A 39 -2.64 39.77 15.10
N THR A 40 -3.89 39.49 15.36
CA THR A 40 -4.35 39.17 16.70
C THR A 40 -3.53 37.93 17.10
N GLU A 41 -2.68 38.13 18.09
CA GLU A 41 -1.82 37.13 18.74
C GLU A 41 -2.65 36.00 19.40
N SER A 42 -3.23 35.13 18.59
CA SER A 42 -3.51 33.78 19.01
C SER A 42 -2.89 32.88 17.98
N SER A 43 -1.64 32.51 18.23
CA SER A 43 -1.02 31.40 17.50
C SER A 43 -2.00 30.23 17.50
N PRO A 44 -2.41 29.71 16.33
CA PRO A 44 -3.39 28.65 16.27
C PRO A 44 -2.89 27.46 17.07
N ILE A 45 -3.67 27.06 18.08
CA ILE A 45 -3.30 26.03 19.05
C ILE A 45 -3.32 24.71 18.32
N THR A 46 -2.14 24.16 18.01
CA THR A 46 -1.99 22.78 17.55
C THR A 46 -1.94 21.86 18.76
N LYS A 47 -2.78 20.83 18.76
CA LYS A 47 -2.85 19.89 19.90
C LYS A 47 -2.98 18.44 19.43
N VAL A 48 -2.13 17.57 19.98
CA VAL A 48 -2.14 16.14 19.70
C VAL A 48 -2.90 15.40 20.79
N TYR A 49 -3.91 14.62 20.43
CA TYR A 49 -4.79 13.91 21.38
C TYR A 49 -4.39 12.43 21.51
N LYS A 50 -4.46 11.87 22.71
CA LYS A 50 -4.20 10.44 22.96
C LYS A 50 -5.18 9.51 22.20
N ARG A 51 -6.38 10.00 21.89
CA ARG A 51 -7.41 9.28 21.13
C ARG A 51 -6.91 8.82 19.75
N ARG A 52 -5.88 9.45 19.17
CA ARG A 52 -5.28 9.07 17.89
C ARG A 52 -4.85 7.60 17.87
N TRP A 53 -4.28 7.11 18.96
CA TRP A 53 -3.83 5.73 19.08
C TRP A 53 -4.98 4.74 19.07
N ILE A 54 -6.10 5.08 19.70
CA ILE A 54 -7.31 4.25 19.69
C ILE A 54 -7.88 4.18 18.26
N ILE A 55 -7.89 5.30 17.54
CA ILE A 55 -8.38 5.35 16.15
C ILE A 55 -7.52 4.54 15.21
N VAL A 56 -6.18 4.66 15.27
CA VAL A 56 -5.30 3.88 14.40
C VAL A 56 -5.32 2.40 14.76
N THR A 57 -5.42 2.03 16.04
CA THR A 57 -5.54 0.63 16.45
C THR A 57 -6.85 0.03 15.97
N LEU A 58 -7.96 0.73 16.12
CA LEU A 58 -9.26 0.27 15.61
C LEU A 58 -9.23 0.13 14.09
N PHE A 59 -8.59 1.08 13.38
CA PHE A 59 -8.39 0.97 11.94
C PHE A 59 -7.54 -0.25 11.58
N CYS A 60 -6.44 -0.52 12.31
CA CYS A 60 -5.61 -1.72 12.08
C CYS A 60 -6.42 -3.01 12.21
N LEU A 61 -7.25 -3.11 13.25
CA LEU A 61 -8.09 -4.30 13.49
C LEU A 61 -9.13 -4.49 12.37
N TYR A 62 -9.74 -3.42 11.93
CA TYR A 62 -10.73 -3.47 10.86
C TYR A 62 -10.08 -3.72 9.48
N SER A 63 -8.93 -3.13 9.18
CA SER A 63 -8.13 -3.43 7.99
C SER A 63 -7.66 -4.88 7.97
N MET A 64 -7.20 -5.38 9.11
CA MET A 64 -6.83 -6.78 9.34
C MET A 64 -7.98 -7.73 8.99
N SER A 65 -9.19 -7.42 9.45
CA SER A 65 -10.38 -8.24 9.21
C SER A 65 -10.75 -8.33 7.72
N ASN A 66 -10.61 -7.24 6.97
CA ASN A 66 -10.87 -7.25 5.53
C ASN A 66 -9.77 -7.99 4.75
N ALA A 67 -8.51 -7.80 5.11
CA ALA A 67 -7.39 -8.51 4.48
C ALA A 67 -7.47 -10.03 4.72
N TYR A 68 -7.91 -10.45 5.91
CA TYR A 68 -8.25 -11.85 6.18
C TYR A 68 -9.29 -12.38 5.19
N GLN A 69 -10.36 -11.63 4.93
CA GLN A 69 -11.43 -12.04 4.01
C GLN A 69 -10.99 -12.15 2.56
N TRP A 70 -9.89 -11.50 2.17
CA TRP A 70 -9.36 -11.61 0.82
C TRP A 70 -8.87 -13.01 0.49
N ILE A 71 -8.09 -13.65 1.38
CA ILE A 71 -7.34 -14.87 1.05
C ILE A 71 -7.87 -16.13 1.75
N HIS A 72 -8.67 -16.00 2.82
CA HIS A 72 -9.07 -17.11 3.69
C HIS A 72 -9.79 -18.28 2.99
N LEU A 73 -10.46 -18.04 1.88
CA LEU A 73 -11.12 -19.08 1.10
C LEU A 73 -10.17 -19.75 0.08
N ASN A 74 -9.24 -18.99 -0.47
CA ASN A 74 -8.34 -19.49 -1.50
C ASN A 74 -7.26 -20.43 -0.93
N ILE A 75 -6.85 -20.23 0.33
CA ILE A 75 -5.90 -21.14 0.98
C ILE A 75 -6.48 -22.54 1.26
N ILE A 76 -7.80 -22.66 1.28
CA ILE A 76 -8.53 -23.90 1.38
C ILE A 76 -9.33 -24.21 0.10
N ALA A 77 -8.81 -23.78 -1.06
CA ALA A 77 -9.51 -23.87 -2.34
C ALA A 77 -9.95 -25.29 -2.70
N ASN A 78 -9.16 -26.31 -2.37
CA ASN A 78 -9.51 -27.71 -2.56
C ASN A 78 -10.76 -28.11 -1.76
N ILE A 79 -10.89 -27.65 -0.52
CA ILE A 79 -12.04 -27.91 0.36
C ILE A 79 -13.27 -27.15 -0.12
N ILE A 80 -13.11 -25.88 -0.51
CA ILE A 80 -14.19 -25.07 -1.10
C ILE A 80 -14.71 -25.69 -2.39
N THR A 81 -13.82 -26.15 -3.27
CA THR A 81 -14.19 -26.83 -4.51
C THR A 81 -14.96 -28.14 -4.24
N LYS A 82 -14.52 -28.90 -3.25
CA LYS A 82 -15.18 -30.15 -2.82
C LYS A 82 -16.58 -29.87 -2.26
N TYR A 83 -16.70 -28.87 -1.38
CA TYR A 83 -17.95 -28.55 -0.71
C TYR A 83 -19.01 -27.97 -1.65
N TYR A 84 -18.63 -27.02 -2.51
CA TYR A 84 -19.54 -26.37 -3.45
C TYR A 84 -19.59 -27.05 -4.83
N ASN A 85 -19.10 -28.26 -4.95
CA ASN A 85 -19.01 -28.97 -6.23
C ASN A 85 -20.35 -29.02 -7.01
N ALA A 86 -21.48 -29.15 -6.30
CA ALA A 86 -22.81 -29.20 -6.91
C ALA A 86 -23.25 -27.87 -7.60
N SER A 87 -22.71 -26.73 -7.16
CA SER A 87 -23.05 -25.40 -7.68
C SER A 87 -21.94 -24.78 -8.55
N LEU A 88 -20.85 -25.50 -8.74
CA LEU A 88 -19.71 -25.11 -9.58
C LEU A 88 -19.83 -25.70 -10.99
N PRO A 89 -19.18 -25.12 -12.01
CA PRO A 89 -19.13 -25.68 -13.36
C PRO A 89 -18.56 -27.11 -13.40
N GLU A 90 -19.03 -27.92 -14.34
CA GLU A 90 -18.56 -29.30 -14.50
C GLU A 90 -17.15 -29.38 -15.07
N ASP A 91 -16.79 -28.46 -15.98
CA ASP A 91 -15.44 -28.37 -16.53
C ASP A 91 -14.41 -28.04 -15.45
N ARG A 92 -13.34 -28.82 -15.39
CA ARG A 92 -12.31 -28.67 -14.34
C ARG A 92 -11.68 -27.28 -14.33
N PHE A 93 -11.29 -26.77 -15.49
CA PHE A 93 -10.66 -25.47 -15.57
C PHE A 93 -11.61 -24.34 -15.14
N GLN A 94 -12.86 -24.38 -15.60
CA GLN A 94 -13.86 -23.38 -15.23
C GLN A 94 -14.18 -23.46 -13.74
N ARG A 95 -14.31 -24.64 -13.17
CA ARG A 95 -14.59 -24.86 -11.75
C ARG A 95 -13.49 -24.29 -10.87
N GLU A 96 -12.25 -24.64 -11.13
CA GLU A 96 -11.10 -24.17 -10.35
C GLU A 96 -10.87 -22.64 -10.53
N THR A 97 -11.03 -22.12 -11.74
CA THR A 97 -10.96 -20.70 -12.02
C THR A 97 -12.07 -19.92 -11.31
N THR A 98 -13.27 -20.48 -11.22
CA THR A 98 -14.39 -19.86 -10.49
C THR A 98 -14.07 -19.73 -9.01
N VAL A 99 -13.40 -20.70 -8.40
CA VAL A 99 -12.92 -20.59 -7.01
C VAL A 99 -11.80 -19.55 -6.86
N ASP A 100 -10.89 -19.45 -7.83
CA ASP A 100 -9.84 -18.42 -7.82
C ASP A 100 -10.42 -17.00 -7.88
N TRP A 101 -11.57 -16.81 -8.53
CA TRP A 101 -12.26 -15.53 -8.55
C TRP A 101 -12.69 -15.04 -7.17
N LEU A 102 -12.76 -15.87 -6.14
CA LEU A 102 -13.02 -15.43 -4.77
C LEU A 102 -11.94 -14.45 -4.27
N SER A 103 -10.70 -14.57 -4.74
CA SER A 103 -9.63 -13.60 -4.46
C SER A 103 -9.51 -12.55 -5.57
N MET A 104 -9.61 -12.94 -6.84
CA MET A 104 -9.44 -12.03 -7.98
C MET A 104 -10.52 -10.95 -8.05
N ILE A 105 -11.71 -11.16 -7.49
CA ILE A 105 -12.76 -10.14 -7.44
C ILE A 105 -12.33 -8.88 -6.68
N TYR A 106 -11.44 -9.03 -5.68
CA TYR A 106 -10.83 -7.90 -4.97
C TYR A 106 -9.94 -7.07 -5.89
N MET A 107 -9.19 -7.75 -6.75
CA MET A 107 -8.34 -7.10 -7.75
C MET A 107 -9.20 -6.37 -8.80
N LEU A 108 -10.22 -7.03 -9.33
CA LEU A 108 -11.10 -6.46 -10.32
C LEU A 108 -11.88 -5.26 -9.79
N ALA A 109 -12.40 -5.32 -8.58
CA ALA A 109 -13.14 -4.23 -7.95
C ALA A 109 -12.25 -2.99 -7.72
N TYR A 110 -11.00 -3.18 -7.39
CA TYR A 110 -10.06 -2.08 -7.11
C TYR A 110 -9.87 -1.16 -8.31
N ILE A 111 -9.67 -1.71 -9.50
CA ILE A 111 -9.31 -0.96 -10.71
C ILE A 111 -10.30 0.16 -11.04
N PRO A 112 -11.62 -0.09 -11.20
CA PRO A 112 -12.57 0.97 -11.52
C PRO A 112 -12.96 1.83 -10.31
N LEU A 113 -12.92 1.28 -9.09
CA LEU A 113 -13.49 1.93 -7.92
C LEU A 113 -12.49 2.77 -7.10
N ILE A 114 -11.20 2.68 -7.39
CA ILE A 114 -10.19 3.51 -6.69
C ILE A 114 -10.44 5.01 -6.92
N PHE A 115 -10.80 5.42 -8.13
CA PHE A 115 -11.05 6.81 -8.45
C PHE A 115 -12.28 7.39 -7.72
N PRO A 116 -13.49 6.76 -7.81
CA PRO A 116 -14.65 7.24 -7.06
C PRO A 116 -14.44 7.19 -5.54
N SER A 117 -13.68 6.23 -5.00
CA SER A 117 -13.42 6.16 -3.57
C SER A 117 -12.51 7.28 -3.08
N THR A 118 -11.48 7.62 -3.85
CA THR A 118 -10.59 8.75 -3.57
C THR A 118 -11.38 10.08 -3.61
N PHE A 119 -12.24 10.25 -4.61
CA PHE A 119 -13.14 11.40 -4.69
C PHE A 119 -14.08 11.47 -3.47
N LEU A 120 -14.66 10.34 -3.07
CA LEU A 120 -15.56 10.28 -1.91
C LEU A 120 -14.80 10.60 -0.62
N LEU A 121 -13.58 10.10 -0.45
CA LEU A 121 -12.71 10.39 0.70
C LEU A 121 -12.42 11.91 0.81
N ASN A 122 -12.12 12.55 -0.30
CA ASN A 122 -11.82 13.98 -0.32
C ASN A 122 -13.08 14.83 -0.09
N LYS A 123 -14.24 14.41 -0.61
CA LYS A 123 -15.50 15.17 -0.52
C LYS A 123 -16.28 14.93 0.75
N LYS A 124 -16.39 13.67 1.20
CA LYS A 124 -17.22 13.25 2.34
C LYS A 124 -16.43 13.00 3.62
N GLY A 125 -15.12 12.89 3.49
CA GLY A 125 -14.20 12.78 4.62
C GLY A 125 -13.92 11.36 5.10
N LEU A 126 -13.09 11.30 6.12
CA LEU A 126 -12.49 10.09 6.66
C LEU A 126 -13.51 9.16 7.35
N ARG A 127 -14.43 9.74 8.15
CA ARG A 127 -15.41 8.97 8.93
C ARG A 127 -16.41 8.26 8.03
N VAL A 128 -16.90 8.92 7.00
CA VAL A 128 -17.87 8.34 6.07
C VAL A 128 -17.26 7.14 5.33
N CYS A 129 -16.02 7.27 4.87
CA CYS A 129 -15.31 6.16 4.22
C CYS A 129 -15.03 5.00 5.17
N ALA A 130 -14.61 5.29 6.42
CA ALA A 130 -14.41 4.26 7.43
C ALA A 130 -15.70 3.51 7.78
N LEU A 131 -16.82 4.23 7.92
CA LEU A 131 -18.14 3.63 8.19
C LEU A 131 -18.63 2.79 7.02
N ALA A 132 -18.49 3.29 5.78
CA ALA A 132 -18.88 2.56 4.57
C ALA A 132 -18.06 1.27 4.42
N GLY A 133 -16.74 1.34 4.59
CA GLY A 133 -15.87 0.17 4.53
C GLY A 133 -16.18 -0.85 5.62
N ALA A 134 -16.33 -0.42 6.87
CA ALA A 134 -16.64 -1.32 7.97
C ALA A 134 -18.04 -1.96 7.84
N PHE A 135 -19.03 -1.20 7.38
CA PHE A 135 -20.36 -1.70 7.11
C PHE A 135 -20.36 -2.77 6.02
N LEU A 136 -19.74 -2.47 4.86
CA LEU A 136 -19.68 -3.42 3.74
C LEU A 136 -18.89 -4.67 4.11
N ASN A 137 -17.83 -4.53 4.91
CA ASN A 137 -17.06 -5.65 5.41
C ASN A 137 -17.90 -6.57 6.32
N ALA A 138 -18.65 -6.01 7.24
CA ALA A 138 -19.57 -6.76 8.10
C ALA A 138 -20.73 -7.37 7.30
N LEU A 139 -21.33 -6.62 6.37
CA LEU A 139 -22.39 -7.13 5.49
C LEU A 139 -21.92 -8.32 4.66
N GLY A 140 -20.73 -8.24 4.06
CA GLY A 140 -20.14 -9.35 3.31
C GLY A 140 -19.90 -10.58 4.18
N ALA A 141 -19.49 -10.39 5.45
CA ALA A 141 -19.32 -11.49 6.39
C ALA A 141 -20.67 -12.18 6.73
N TRP A 142 -21.73 -11.43 6.93
CA TRP A 142 -23.08 -12.00 7.13
C TRP A 142 -23.64 -12.68 5.88
N LEU A 143 -23.37 -12.17 4.69
CA LEU A 143 -23.73 -12.83 3.44
C LEU A 143 -23.03 -14.18 3.30
N LYS A 144 -21.80 -14.34 3.81
CA LYS A 144 -21.12 -15.63 3.87
C LYS A 144 -21.82 -16.62 4.79
N VAL A 145 -22.40 -16.18 5.88
CA VAL A 145 -23.25 -17.02 6.74
C VAL A 145 -24.47 -17.55 5.97
N ALA A 146 -25.04 -16.74 5.08
CA ALA A 146 -26.18 -17.16 4.24
C ALA A 146 -25.82 -18.20 3.16
N CYS A 147 -24.52 -18.40 2.87
CA CYS A 147 -24.05 -19.31 1.83
C CYS A 147 -23.50 -20.66 2.35
N ILE A 148 -23.80 -21.02 3.59
CA ILE A 148 -23.29 -22.28 4.21
C ILE A 148 -23.79 -23.54 3.46
N SER A 149 -24.91 -23.48 2.75
CA SER A 149 -25.42 -24.60 1.96
C SER A 149 -24.58 -24.83 0.69
N PRO A 150 -24.27 -26.09 0.29
CA PRO A 150 -23.41 -26.44 -0.86
C PRO A 150 -23.90 -25.93 -2.22
N ASP A 151 -25.17 -25.57 -2.33
CA ASP A 151 -25.82 -25.07 -3.55
C ASP A 151 -25.71 -23.55 -3.73
N ARG A 152 -25.04 -22.82 -2.81
CA ARG A 152 -25.06 -21.36 -2.73
C ARG A 152 -23.71 -20.69 -3.03
N PHE A 153 -22.92 -21.25 -3.92
CA PHE A 153 -21.65 -20.63 -4.33
C PHE A 153 -21.81 -19.21 -4.90
N ALA A 154 -22.90 -18.96 -5.64
CA ALA A 154 -23.18 -17.64 -6.18
C ALA A 154 -23.34 -16.57 -5.08
N ILE A 155 -23.96 -16.93 -3.95
CA ILE A 155 -24.08 -16.03 -2.79
C ILE A 155 -22.70 -15.79 -2.15
N LEU A 156 -21.85 -16.82 -2.10
CA LEU A 156 -20.47 -16.68 -1.61
C LEU A 156 -19.66 -15.69 -2.48
N MET A 157 -19.78 -15.81 -3.81
CA MET A 157 -19.14 -14.89 -4.74
C MET A 157 -19.67 -13.45 -4.59
N PHE A 158 -20.97 -13.29 -4.41
CA PHE A 158 -21.56 -11.97 -4.14
C PHE A 158 -21.07 -11.40 -2.79
N ALA A 159 -20.98 -12.22 -1.75
CA ALA A 159 -20.42 -11.80 -0.48
C ALA A 159 -18.96 -11.34 -0.59
N GLN A 160 -18.14 -12.07 -1.36
CA GLN A 160 -16.76 -11.67 -1.64
C GLN A 160 -16.71 -10.35 -2.43
N THR A 161 -17.61 -10.15 -3.37
CA THR A 161 -17.71 -8.87 -4.11
C THR A 161 -18.00 -7.70 -3.16
N VAL A 162 -18.92 -7.86 -2.21
CA VAL A 162 -19.21 -6.84 -1.20
C VAL A 162 -18.00 -6.54 -0.33
N CYS A 163 -17.26 -7.56 0.11
CA CYS A 163 -16.02 -7.40 0.84
C CYS A 163 -14.92 -6.74 -0.01
N ALA A 164 -14.87 -7.03 -1.31
CA ALA A 164 -13.95 -6.40 -2.24
C ALA A 164 -14.21 -4.90 -2.40
N ILE A 165 -15.48 -4.49 -2.44
CA ILE A 165 -15.86 -3.08 -2.44
C ILE A 165 -15.46 -2.41 -1.10
N ALA A 166 -15.60 -3.11 0.03
CA ALA A 166 -15.13 -2.61 1.32
C ALA A 166 -13.63 -2.31 1.33
N GLN A 167 -12.80 -3.16 0.71
CA GLN A 167 -11.35 -3.00 0.63
C GLN A 167 -10.93 -1.63 0.07
N ILE A 168 -11.67 -1.11 -0.88
CA ILE A 168 -11.33 0.14 -1.57
C ILE A 168 -11.39 1.32 -0.61
N PHE A 169 -12.35 1.30 0.31
CA PHE A 169 -12.46 2.30 1.37
C PHE A 169 -11.44 2.11 2.51
N ILE A 170 -10.70 1.00 2.52
CA ILE A 170 -9.72 0.69 3.57
C ILE A 170 -8.31 1.07 3.12
N LEU A 171 -7.90 0.67 1.92
CA LEU A 171 -6.51 0.81 1.47
C LEU A 171 -6.03 2.26 1.35
N GLY A 172 -6.93 3.22 1.10
CA GLY A 172 -6.61 4.65 1.02
C GLY A 172 -6.57 5.39 2.36
N LEU A 173 -7.03 4.77 3.46
CA LEU A 173 -7.21 5.47 4.73
C LEU A 173 -5.94 5.64 5.59
N PRO A 174 -4.93 4.76 5.61
CA PRO A 174 -3.81 4.86 6.54
C PRO A 174 -3.10 6.21 6.52
N ALA A 175 -2.74 6.68 5.34
CA ALA A 175 -2.08 7.98 5.16
C ALA A 175 -2.99 9.15 5.58
N LYS A 176 -4.29 9.08 5.28
CA LYS A 176 -5.25 10.12 5.66
C LYS A 176 -5.48 10.17 7.16
N ILE A 177 -5.61 9.02 7.83
CA ILE A 177 -5.71 8.92 9.29
C ILE A 177 -4.47 9.53 9.95
N ALA A 178 -3.29 9.18 9.44
CA ALA A 178 -2.02 9.68 9.94
C ALA A 178 -1.92 11.20 9.79
N ALA A 179 -2.27 11.76 8.63
CA ALA A 179 -2.24 13.19 8.37
C ALA A 179 -3.23 13.98 9.25
N VAL A 180 -4.43 13.44 9.48
CA VAL A 180 -5.51 14.13 10.22
C VAL A 180 -5.32 14.06 11.74
N TRP A 181 -4.80 12.94 12.27
CA TRP A 181 -4.80 12.68 13.71
C TRP A 181 -3.42 12.78 14.38
N PHE A 182 -2.32 12.66 13.62
CA PHE A 182 -0.98 12.57 14.18
C PHE A 182 -0.15 13.81 13.88
N GLY A 183 0.74 14.14 14.81
CA GLY A 183 1.70 15.22 14.65
C GLY A 183 2.79 14.88 13.61
N PRO A 184 3.54 15.90 13.12
CA PRO A 184 4.50 15.74 12.00
C PRO A 184 5.53 14.64 12.23
N ASN A 185 5.94 14.43 13.46
CA ASN A 185 6.96 13.45 13.83
C ASN A 185 6.44 12.00 13.89
N GLU A 186 5.13 11.79 13.88
CA GLU A 186 4.48 10.48 14.09
C GLU A 186 3.69 9.99 12.87
N VAL A 187 3.51 10.82 11.83
CA VAL A 187 2.72 10.49 10.63
C VAL A 187 3.20 9.21 9.95
N SER A 188 4.50 9.07 9.76
CA SER A 188 5.09 7.88 9.12
C SER A 188 4.86 6.61 9.94
N THR A 189 4.98 6.70 11.26
CA THR A 189 4.73 5.57 12.17
C THR A 189 3.26 5.16 12.13
N ALA A 190 2.34 6.11 12.15
CA ALA A 190 0.90 5.84 12.09
C ALA A 190 0.48 5.21 10.76
N THR A 191 1.02 5.70 9.64
CA THR A 191 0.78 5.12 8.31
C THR A 191 1.30 3.68 8.24
N SER A 192 2.52 3.45 8.71
CA SER A 192 3.13 2.12 8.74
C SER A 192 2.33 1.14 9.58
N LEU A 193 1.81 1.58 10.73
CA LEU A 193 0.98 0.75 11.60
C LEU A 193 -0.34 0.37 10.91
N GLY A 194 -0.97 1.30 10.19
CA GLY A 194 -2.18 1.02 9.42
C GLY A 194 -1.95 -0.02 8.31
N VAL A 195 -0.85 0.09 7.59
CA VAL A 195 -0.46 -0.88 6.56
C VAL A 195 -0.09 -2.23 7.18
N PHE A 196 0.61 -2.24 8.32
CA PHE A 196 0.97 -3.46 9.04
C PHE A 196 -0.26 -4.26 9.47
N GLY A 197 -1.34 -3.60 9.92
CA GLY A 197 -2.60 -4.28 10.24
C GLY A 197 -3.14 -5.10 9.07
N ASN A 198 -3.07 -4.58 7.86
CA ASN A 198 -3.46 -5.30 6.65
C ASN A 198 -2.61 -6.57 6.42
N GLN A 199 -1.29 -6.48 6.55
CA GLN A 199 -0.39 -7.62 6.40
C GLN A 199 -0.63 -8.72 7.45
N VAL A 200 -0.90 -8.33 8.70
CA VAL A 200 -1.28 -9.29 9.76
C VAL A 200 -2.58 -10.00 9.39
N GLY A 201 -3.53 -9.29 8.78
CA GLY A 201 -4.78 -9.90 8.30
C GLY A 201 -4.54 -10.96 7.22
N VAL A 202 -3.67 -10.71 6.26
CA VAL A 202 -3.28 -11.69 5.25
C VAL A 202 -2.60 -12.91 5.90
N ALA A 203 -1.70 -12.69 6.86
CA ALA A 203 -1.02 -13.75 7.59
C ALA A 203 -2.01 -14.66 8.34
N ILE A 204 -2.98 -14.09 9.04
CA ILE A 204 -4.06 -14.83 9.73
C ILE A 204 -4.94 -15.55 8.70
N GLY A 205 -5.20 -14.92 7.54
CA GLY A 205 -5.97 -15.50 6.45
C GLY A 205 -5.32 -16.73 5.83
N PHE A 206 -4.02 -16.84 5.86
CA PHE A 206 -3.30 -18.06 5.46
C PHE A 206 -3.29 -19.13 6.56
N LEU A 207 -3.12 -18.72 7.82
CA LEU A 207 -2.90 -19.67 8.92
C LEU A 207 -4.20 -20.30 9.44
N VAL A 208 -5.23 -19.50 9.67
CA VAL A 208 -6.43 -19.91 10.44
C VAL A 208 -7.36 -20.83 9.65
N PRO A 209 -7.70 -20.60 8.37
CA PRO A 209 -8.68 -21.43 7.68
C PRO A 209 -8.30 -22.92 7.56
N PRO A 210 -7.05 -23.31 7.23
CA PRO A 210 -6.70 -24.73 7.17
C PRO A 210 -6.80 -25.45 8.53
N ILE A 211 -6.64 -24.72 9.63
CA ILE A 211 -6.75 -25.27 10.99
C ILE A 211 -8.23 -25.42 11.38
N LEU A 212 -9.07 -24.42 11.05
CA LEU A 212 -10.49 -24.44 11.41
C LEU A 212 -11.32 -25.34 10.53
N VAL A 213 -10.94 -25.50 9.27
CA VAL A 213 -11.67 -26.29 8.26
C VAL A 213 -10.73 -27.34 7.69
N PRO A 214 -10.49 -28.45 8.43
CA PRO A 214 -9.67 -29.55 7.94
C PRO A 214 -10.35 -30.26 6.77
N ASN A 215 -9.55 -30.88 5.91
CA ASN A 215 -10.08 -31.69 4.82
C ASN A 215 -10.74 -32.97 5.39
N SER A 216 -12.04 -33.11 5.21
CA SER A 216 -12.84 -34.26 5.66
C SER A 216 -13.57 -34.90 4.48
N ASP A 217 -13.87 -36.18 4.58
CA ASP A 217 -14.70 -36.86 3.60
C ASP A 217 -16.19 -36.58 3.76
N SER A 218 -16.61 -36.13 4.93
CA SER A 218 -17.99 -35.71 5.22
C SER A 218 -18.22 -34.28 4.82
N LEU A 219 -19.13 -34.03 3.89
CA LEU A 219 -19.56 -32.68 3.51
C LEU A 219 -20.26 -31.95 4.66
N ASP A 220 -20.99 -32.67 5.50
CA ASP A 220 -21.68 -32.08 6.66
C ASP A 220 -20.67 -31.52 7.65
N GLN A 221 -19.58 -32.26 7.91
CA GLN A 221 -18.51 -31.77 8.78
C GLN A 221 -17.83 -30.50 8.21
N ILE A 222 -17.53 -30.50 6.91
CA ILE A 222 -16.98 -29.31 6.26
C ILE A 222 -17.95 -28.14 6.38
N GLY A 223 -19.25 -28.37 6.21
CA GLY A 223 -20.30 -27.37 6.37
C GLY A 223 -20.36 -26.79 7.79
N ASP A 224 -20.24 -27.65 8.81
CA ASP A 224 -20.21 -27.24 10.21
C ASP A 224 -18.96 -26.39 10.52
N ASP A 225 -17.79 -26.81 10.05
CA ASP A 225 -16.54 -26.10 10.24
C ASP A 225 -16.54 -24.74 9.52
N LEU A 226 -17.05 -24.69 8.29
CA LEU A 226 -17.26 -23.43 7.55
C LEU A 226 -18.24 -22.51 8.27
N SER A 227 -19.31 -23.07 8.85
CA SER A 227 -20.28 -22.28 9.60
C SER A 227 -19.65 -21.62 10.82
N ILE A 228 -18.82 -22.35 11.57
CA ILE A 228 -18.08 -21.79 12.72
C ILE A 228 -17.19 -20.63 12.26
N MET A 229 -16.43 -20.83 11.18
CA MET A 229 -15.55 -19.80 10.63
C MET A 229 -16.33 -18.55 10.20
N PHE A 230 -17.45 -18.72 9.51
CA PHE A 230 -18.26 -17.60 9.00
C PHE A 230 -19.00 -16.88 10.11
N TYR A 231 -19.60 -17.58 11.08
CA TYR A 231 -20.26 -16.94 12.24
C TYR A 231 -19.27 -16.20 13.13
N ALA A 232 -18.10 -16.78 13.41
CA ALA A 232 -17.06 -16.12 14.19
C ALA A 232 -16.57 -14.86 13.48
N GLY A 233 -16.32 -14.94 12.17
CA GLY A 233 -15.94 -13.79 11.35
C GLY A 233 -17.01 -12.71 11.32
N ALA A 234 -18.28 -13.07 11.09
CA ALA A 234 -19.39 -12.13 11.05
C ALA A 234 -19.56 -11.42 12.40
N GLY A 235 -19.47 -12.15 13.50
CA GLY A 235 -19.54 -11.57 14.86
C GLY A 235 -18.39 -10.59 15.13
N TYR A 236 -17.16 -10.97 14.78
CA TYR A 236 -15.99 -10.10 14.94
C TYR A 236 -16.10 -8.82 14.10
N MET A 237 -16.49 -8.92 12.84
CA MET A 237 -16.61 -7.76 11.95
C MET A 237 -17.78 -6.85 12.35
N THR A 238 -18.87 -7.41 12.88
CA THR A 238 -19.98 -6.63 13.44
C THR A 238 -19.54 -5.86 14.68
N LEU A 239 -18.77 -6.49 15.57
CA LEU A 239 -18.18 -5.82 16.73
C LEU A 239 -17.30 -4.64 16.29
N LEU A 240 -16.42 -4.84 15.31
CA LEU A 240 -15.58 -3.78 14.78
C LEU A 240 -16.41 -2.65 14.14
N PHE A 241 -17.47 -2.98 13.41
CA PHE A 241 -18.37 -1.97 12.83
C PHE A 241 -19.04 -1.12 13.91
N ILE A 242 -19.54 -1.73 14.98
CA ILE A 242 -20.12 -1.01 16.13
C ILE A 242 -19.08 -0.10 16.78
N LEU A 243 -17.84 -0.59 16.98
CA LEU A 243 -16.74 0.20 17.53
C LEU A 243 -16.37 1.38 16.63
N VAL A 244 -16.39 1.20 15.31
CA VAL A 244 -16.16 2.29 14.34
C VAL A 244 -17.24 3.36 14.45
N ILE A 245 -18.51 2.98 14.58
CA ILE A 245 -19.64 3.92 14.80
C ILE A 245 -19.42 4.78 16.04
N ILE A 246 -19.02 4.16 17.15
CA ILE A 246 -18.92 4.80 18.46
C ILE A 246 -17.63 5.62 18.60
N ILE A 247 -16.49 5.07 18.17
CA ILE A 247 -15.16 5.60 18.48
C ILE A 247 -14.62 6.47 17.37
N PHE A 248 -14.86 6.11 16.10
CA PHE A 248 -14.21 6.76 14.96
C PHE A 248 -14.79 8.15 14.72
N LYS A 249 -13.93 9.17 14.74
CA LYS A 249 -14.30 10.56 14.47
C LYS A 249 -13.59 11.08 13.23
N GLU A 250 -14.21 12.05 12.57
CA GLU A 250 -13.71 12.67 11.35
C GLU A 250 -12.33 13.33 11.55
N ARG A 251 -12.22 14.14 12.59
CA ARG A 251 -11.02 14.93 12.91
C ARG A 251 -10.96 15.24 14.41
N PRO A 252 -9.77 15.56 14.93
CA PRO A 252 -9.65 16.06 16.29
C PRO A 252 -10.21 17.48 16.41
N PRO A 253 -10.56 17.96 17.63
CA PRO A 253 -11.05 19.32 17.85
C PRO A 253 -10.07 20.41 17.42
N HIS A 254 -8.75 20.15 17.54
CA HIS A 254 -7.69 21.05 17.08
C HIS A 254 -6.78 20.29 16.13
N PRO A 255 -6.29 20.91 15.04
CA PRO A 255 -5.38 20.25 14.09
C PRO A 255 -4.07 19.85 14.77
N PRO A 256 -3.49 18.70 14.41
CA PRO A 256 -2.27 18.20 15.05
C PRO A 256 -1.00 18.89 14.55
N SER A 257 -1.08 19.61 13.42
CA SER A 257 0.06 20.31 12.80
C SER A 257 -0.37 21.53 12.03
N LYS A 258 0.57 22.46 11.80
CA LYS A 258 0.37 23.62 10.93
C LYS A 258 0.07 23.22 9.49
N ALA A 259 0.73 22.17 8.98
CA ALA A 259 0.49 21.64 7.63
C ALA A 259 -0.95 21.16 7.46
N GLN A 260 -1.51 20.44 8.45
CA GLN A 260 -2.91 20.02 8.42
C GLN A 260 -3.88 21.21 8.49
N MET A 261 -3.53 22.25 9.22
CA MET A 261 -4.32 23.47 9.27
C MET A 261 -4.36 24.18 7.92
N LEU A 262 -3.22 24.32 7.25
CA LEU A 262 -3.11 24.88 5.90
C LEU A 262 -3.87 24.01 4.87
N ALA A 263 -3.78 22.70 4.96
CA ALA A 263 -4.51 21.78 4.10
C ALA A 263 -6.04 21.89 4.25
N LEU A 264 -6.54 22.26 5.44
CA LEU A 264 -7.96 22.54 5.66
C LEU A 264 -8.42 23.88 5.10
N GLN A 265 -7.49 24.86 4.96
CA GLN A 265 -7.75 26.18 4.39
C GLN A 265 -7.66 26.17 2.86
N ASN A 266 -6.70 25.40 2.31
CA ASN A 266 -6.42 25.31 0.88
C ASN A 266 -7.11 24.08 0.27
N VAL A 267 -8.44 24.13 0.12
CA VAL A 267 -9.16 23.15 -0.70
C VAL A 267 -9.00 23.54 -2.16
N HIS A 268 -7.79 23.39 -2.71
CA HIS A 268 -7.59 23.47 -4.15
C HIS A 268 -8.04 22.13 -4.76
N GLU A 269 -8.96 22.19 -5.73
CA GLU A 269 -9.27 21.08 -6.62
C GLU A 269 -7.99 20.72 -7.38
N GLU A 270 -7.27 19.68 -6.92
CA GLU A 270 -6.24 19.06 -7.76
C GLU A 270 -6.89 18.63 -9.07
N HIS A 271 -6.40 19.13 -10.18
CA HIS A 271 -6.82 18.67 -11.50
C HIS A 271 -6.28 17.25 -11.76
N TYR A 272 -6.88 16.28 -11.08
CA TYR A 272 -6.50 14.86 -11.08
C TYR A 272 -6.29 14.29 -12.49
N GLY A 273 -7.15 14.68 -13.46
CA GLY A 273 -7.02 14.24 -14.85
C GLY A 273 -5.77 14.75 -15.56
N ARG A 274 -5.29 15.97 -15.21
CA ARG A 274 -4.07 16.53 -15.81
C ARG A 274 -2.84 15.83 -15.22
N SER A 275 -2.83 15.54 -13.93
CA SER A 275 -1.77 14.79 -13.26
C SER A 275 -1.62 13.39 -13.87
N LEU A 276 -2.71 12.67 -14.08
CA LEU A 276 -2.69 11.37 -14.77
C LEU A 276 -2.09 11.46 -16.19
N LEU A 277 -2.48 12.46 -16.98
CA LEU A 277 -1.93 12.63 -18.32
C LEU A 277 -0.42 12.94 -18.31
N ASN A 278 0.05 13.68 -17.33
CA ASN A 278 1.48 13.97 -17.17
C ASN A 278 2.28 12.73 -16.77
N LEU A 279 1.71 11.86 -15.92
CA LEU A 279 2.33 10.60 -15.53
C LEU A 279 2.57 9.71 -16.75
N PHE A 280 1.57 9.53 -17.63
CA PHE A 280 1.70 8.74 -18.86
C PHE A 280 2.63 9.33 -19.93
N LYS A 281 3.11 10.57 -19.76
CA LYS A 281 4.18 11.12 -20.63
C LYS A 281 5.58 10.74 -20.16
N ASN A 282 5.72 10.18 -18.98
CA ASN A 282 7.00 9.76 -18.42
C ASN A 282 7.25 8.27 -18.72
N VAL A 283 8.05 8.01 -19.74
CA VAL A 283 8.38 6.63 -20.16
C VAL A 283 9.02 5.81 -19.03
N GLY A 284 9.83 6.44 -18.19
CA GLY A 284 10.43 5.77 -17.02
C GLY A 284 9.37 5.30 -16.04
N PHE A 285 8.35 6.12 -15.81
CA PHE A 285 7.22 5.77 -14.96
C PHE A 285 6.32 4.70 -15.59
N ASP A 286 6.10 4.74 -16.90
CA ASP A 286 5.31 3.70 -17.59
C ASP A 286 5.98 2.33 -17.48
N ILE A 287 7.31 2.26 -17.70
CA ILE A 287 8.07 1.01 -17.53
C ILE A 287 7.99 0.55 -16.06
N LEU A 288 8.16 1.47 -15.09
CA LEU A 288 8.07 1.14 -13.68
C LEU A 288 6.67 0.63 -13.33
N THR A 289 5.62 1.24 -13.86
CA THR A 289 4.21 0.83 -13.64
C THR A 289 3.97 -0.60 -14.11
N ILE A 290 4.48 -0.95 -15.29
CA ILE A 290 4.38 -2.32 -15.83
C ILE A 290 5.19 -3.29 -14.98
N THR A 291 6.45 -2.98 -14.69
CA THR A 291 7.34 -3.90 -13.96
C THR A 291 6.91 -4.08 -12.51
N TYR A 292 6.45 -3.00 -11.85
CA TYR A 292 5.85 -3.07 -10.52
C TYR A 292 4.58 -3.93 -10.53
N GLY A 293 3.72 -3.70 -11.51
CA GLY A 293 2.50 -4.47 -11.69
C GLY A 293 2.77 -5.95 -11.89
N VAL A 294 3.76 -6.29 -12.69
CA VAL A 294 4.17 -7.69 -12.94
C VAL A 294 4.71 -8.35 -11.65
N ASN A 295 5.62 -7.72 -10.93
CA ASN A 295 6.19 -8.29 -9.70
C ASN A 295 5.11 -8.52 -8.63
N THR A 296 4.32 -7.49 -8.35
CA THR A 296 3.25 -7.56 -7.37
C THR A 296 2.12 -8.49 -7.83
N GLY A 297 1.81 -8.49 -9.14
CA GLY A 297 0.86 -9.41 -9.73
C GLY A 297 1.28 -10.87 -9.62
N CYS A 298 2.57 -11.18 -9.75
CA CYS A 298 3.13 -12.51 -9.45
C CYS A 298 2.91 -12.89 -7.99
N TYR A 299 3.13 -11.96 -7.05
CA TYR A 299 2.86 -12.20 -5.64
C TYR A 299 1.38 -12.53 -5.38
N TYR A 300 0.45 -11.80 -6.01
CA TYR A 300 -0.99 -12.08 -5.88
C TYR A 300 -1.37 -13.42 -6.50
N ALA A 301 -0.79 -13.77 -7.66
CA ALA A 301 -1.04 -15.05 -8.31
C ALA A 301 -0.53 -16.22 -7.45
N ILE A 302 0.67 -16.13 -6.90
CA ILE A 302 1.23 -17.14 -5.98
C ILE A 302 0.36 -17.25 -4.74
N SER A 303 -0.05 -16.15 -4.14
CA SER A 303 -0.90 -16.14 -2.94
C SER A 303 -2.25 -16.82 -3.20
N THR A 304 -2.89 -16.52 -4.33
CA THR A 304 -4.18 -17.10 -4.72
C THR A 304 -4.08 -18.58 -5.02
N LEU A 305 -2.99 -19.01 -5.68
CA LEU A 305 -2.79 -20.38 -6.14
C LEU A 305 -1.91 -21.21 -5.18
N LEU A 306 -1.58 -20.69 -4.00
CA LEU A 306 -0.66 -21.37 -3.08
C LEU A 306 -1.17 -22.76 -2.66
N ASN A 307 -2.46 -22.88 -2.40
CA ASN A 307 -3.08 -24.17 -2.04
C ASN A 307 -2.86 -25.23 -3.14
N PRO A 308 -3.29 -25.04 -4.40
CA PRO A 308 -3.07 -26.05 -5.43
C PRO A 308 -1.58 -26.27 -5.75
N ILE A 309 -0.73 -25.26 -5.64
CA ILE A 309 0.72 -25.39 -5.88
C ILE A 309 1.35 -26.32 -4.85
N ILE A 310 1.05 -26.14 -3.57
CA ILE A 310 1.64 -26.97 -2.50
C ILE A 310 1.03 -28.37 -2.48
N LEU A 311 -0.29 -28.49 -2.63
CA LEU A 311 -0.95 -29.80 -2.56
C LEU A 311 -0.64 -30.73 -3.74
N ASP A 312 -0.19 -30.19 -4.86
CA ASP A 312 0.27 -31.00 -6.01
C ASP A 312 1.53 -31.82 -5.66
N TYR A 313 2.43 -31.24 -4.85
CA TYR A 313 3.67 -31.89 -4.40
C TYR A 313 3.54 -32.54 -3.02
N PHE A 314 2.69 -32.02 -2.16
CA PHE A 314 2.48 -32.48 -0.77
C PHE A 314 0.99 -32.70 -0.50
N PRO A 315 0.40 -33.77 -1.06
CA PRO A 315 -1.02 -34.10 -0.83
C PRO A 315 -1.35 -34.30 0.65
N GLY A 316 -2.47 -33.67 1.11
CA GLY A 316 -2.90 -33.77 2.50
C GLY A 316 -2.19 -32.82 3.48
N HIS A 317 -1.33 -31.94 2.99
CA HIS A 317 -0.62 -30.94 3.81
C HIS A 317 -1.24 -29.54 3.71
N GLU A 318 -2.57 -29.42 3.88
CA GLU A 318 -3.31 -28.15 3.81
C GLU A 318 -2.82 -27.15 4.87
N GLU A 319 -2.56 -27.61 6.10
CA GLU A 319 -2.00 -26.75 7.15
C GLU A 319 -0.61 -26.23 6.79
N SER A 320 0.22 -27.07 6.18
CA SER A 320 1.56 -26.67 5.73
C SER A 320 1.48 -25.61 4.63
N ALA A 321 0.51 -25.70 3.71
CA ALA A 321 0.26 -24.67 2.71
C ALA A 321 -0.08 -23.33 3.37
N GLY A 322 -0.93 -23.32 4.39
CA GLY A 322 -1.24 -22.13 5.19
C GLY A 322 -0.03 -21.58 5.93
N GLN A 323 0.79 -22.43 6.55
CA GLN A 323 2.01 -22.04 7.25
C GLN A 323 3.07 -21.47 6.28
N ILE A 324 3.18 -21.99 5.05
CA ILE A 324 4.03 -21.43 4.00
C ILE A 324 3.55 -20.04 3.61
N GLY A 325 2.25 -19.84 3.44
CA GLY A 325 1.67 -18.51 3.18
C GLY A 325 1.96 -17.52 4.31
N LEU A 326 1.80 -17.95 5.57
CA LEU A 326 2.20 -17.15 6.75
C LEU A 326 3.68 -16.78 6.70
N THR A 327 4.55 -17.72 6.37
CA THR A 327 6.00 -17.49 6.26
C THR A 327 6.34 -16.46 5.19
N ILE A 328 5.69 -16.54 4.03
CA ILE A 328 5.83 -15.55 2.95
C ILE A 328 5.49 -14.14 3.44
N VAL A 329 4.39 -13.98 4.16
CA VAL A 329 3.92 -12.67 4.64
C VAL A 329 4.83 -12.11 5.73
N ILE A 330 5.20 -12.92 6.74
CA ILE A 330 6.07 -12.48 7.84
C ILE A 330 7.46 -12.11 7.31
N ALA A 331 8.05 -12.94 6.46
CA ALA A 331 9.31 -12.65 5.82
C ALA A 331 9.21 -11.39 4.95
N GLY A 332 8.08 -11.20 4.27
CA GLY A 332 7.78 -10.04 3.45
C GLY A 332 7.72 -8.73 4.24
N VAL A 333 7.14 -8.74 5.44
CA VAL A 333 7.18 -7.58 6.36
C VAL A 333 8.62 -7.25 6.72
N GLY A 334 9.43 -8.26 7.07
CA GLY A 334 10.87 -8.09 7.33
C GLY A 334 11.61 -7.51 6.11
N GLY A 335 11.31 -8.01 4.92
CA GLY A 335 11.87 -7.53 3.65
C GLY A 335 11.53 -6.07 3.36
N SER A 336 10.28 -5.67 3.59
CA SER A 336 9.83 -4.28 3.41
C SER A 336 10.56 -3.31 4.34
N ILE A 337 10.77 -3.70 5.60
CA ILE A 337 11.52 -2.90 6.57
C ILE A 337 12.99 -2.80 6.16
N ALA A 338 13.62 -3.93 5.81
CA ALA A 338 15.01 -3.98 5.41
C ALA A 338 15.27 -3.16 4.13
N ALA A 339 14.42 -3.30 3.12
CA ALA A 339 14.51 -2.56 1.87
C ALA A 339 14.31 -1.06 2.07
N GLY A 340 13.36 -0.65 2.94
CA GLY A 340 13.16 0.75 3.30
C GLY A 340 14.40 1.35 3.98
N ILE A 341 14.97 0.66 4.98
CA ILE A 341 16.19 1.13 5.67
C ILE A 341 17.38 1.22 4.67
N TRP A 342 17.52 0.24 3.81
CA TRP A 342 18.56 0.23 2.79
C TRP A 342 18.43 1.43 1.84
N LEU A 343 17.22 1.67 1.35
CA LEU A 343 16.95 2.77 0.41
C LEU A 343 17.17 4.14 1.06
N ASP A 344 16.74 4.32 2.32
CA ASP A 344 16.96 5.55 3.07
C ASP A 344 18.46 5.88 3.25
N ARG A 345 19.30 4.84 3.43
CA ARG A 345 20.75 5.01 3.59
C ARG A 345 21.49 5.24 2.28
N THR A 346 21.12 4.51 1.24
CA THR A 346 21.89 4.47 -0.02
C THR A 346 21.35 5.44 -1.07
N ARG A 347 20.05 5.75 -1.02
CA ARG A 347 19.32 6.56 -2.02
C ARG A 347 19.52 6.09 -3.46
N THR A 348 19.84 4.80 -3.65
CA THR A 348 20.08 4.17 -4.94
C THR A 348 18.82 3.50 -5.47
N TYR A 349 17.81 4.28 -5.86
CA TYR A 349 16.48 3.77 -6.22
C TYR A 349 16.53 2.74 -7.34
N LYS A 350 17.14 3.04 -8.49
CA LYS A 350 17.23 2.12 -9.63
C LYS A 350 17.99 0.84 -9.28
N GLY A 351 19.17 0.96 -8.66
CA GLY A 351 19.99 -0.19 -8.30
C GLY A 351 19.29 -1.11 -7.30
N THR A 352 18.66 -0.54 -6.29
CA THR A 352 17.89 -1.28 -5.27
C THR A 352 16.68 -1.98 -5.89
N THR A 353 15.92 -1.27 -6.74
CA THR A 353 14.76 -1.81 -7.44
C THR A 353 15.15 -3.00 -8.32
N LEU A 354 16.20 -2.85 -9.13
CA LEU A 354 16.70 -3.90 -10.01
C LEU A 354 17.24 -5.10 -9.21
N GLY A 355 18.00 -4.84 -8.14
CA GLY A 355 18.58 -5.90 -7.29
C GLY A 355 17.50 -6.72 -6.59
N ILE A 356 16.49 -6.08 -5.99
CA ILE A 356 15.39 -6.78 -5.33
C ILE A 356 14.54 -7.54 -6.35
N TYR A 357 14.31 -6.98 -7.51
CA TYR A 357 13.57 -7.66 -8.59
C TYR A 357 14.28 -8.93 -9.05
N PHE A 358 15.59 -8.84 -9.27
CA PHE A 358 16.42 -10.00 -9.60
C PHE A 358 16.39 -11.08 -8.50
N LEU A 359 16.48 -10.67 -7.24
CA LEU A 359 16.40 -11.60 -6.10
C LEU A 359 15.00 -12.21 -5.94
N SER A 360 13.95 -11.50 -6.30
CA SER A 360 12.58 -12.05 -6.38
C SER A 360 12.49 -13.14 -7.45
N MET A 361 13.07 -12.90 -8.62
CA MET A 361 13.16 -13.89 -9.70
C MET A 361 13.97 -15.12 -9.25
N ALA A 362 15.16 -14.91 -8.68
CA ALA A 362 16.00 -16.00 -8.18
C ALA A 362 15.30 -16.79 -7.08
N GLY A 363 14.59 -16.13 -6.17
CA GLY A 363 13.77 -16.76 -5.15
C GLY A 363 12.64 -17.61 -5.74
N MET A 364 11.98 -17.15 -6.81
CA MET A 364 10.94 -17.91 -7.50
C MET A 364 11.51 -19.16 -8.20
N VAL A 365 12.66 -19.04 -8.84
CA VAL A 365 13.35 -20.19 -9.43
C VAL A 365 13.73 -21.21 -8.35
N ALA A 366 14.31 -20.75 -7.24
CA ALA A 366 14.64 -21.62 -6.11
C ALA A 366 13.40 -22.31 -5.55
N PHE A 367 12.31 -21.57 -5.32
CA PHE A 367 11.03 -22.12 -4.86
C PHE A 367 10.51 -23.20 -5.81
N THR A 368 10.56 -22.95 -7.12
CA THR A 368 10.08 -23.89 -8.14
C THR A 368 10.80 -25.25 -8.09
N PHE A 369 12.13 -25.24 -8.04
CA PHE A 369 12.89 -26.48 -8.05
C PHE A 369 13.00 -27.17 -6.69
N THR A 370 12.74 -26.45 -5.58
CA THR A 370 12.73 -27.08 -4.24
C THR A 370 11.47 -27.84 -3.94
N LEU A 371 10.37 -27.58 -4.64
CA LEU A 371 9.14 -28.36 -4.52
C LEU A 371 9.36 -29.86 -4.86
N ASP A 372 10.16 -30.14 -5.87
CA ASP A 372 10.46 -31.52 -6.31
C ASP A 372 11.34 -32.31 -5.31
N LEU A 373 12.04 -31.62 -4.40
CA LEU A 373 12.93 -32.27 -3.45
C LEU A 373 12.19 -33.04 -2.34
N SER A 374 10.86 -32.91 -2.24
CA SER A 374 10.01 -33.49 -1.18
C SER A 374 10.47 -33.14 0.25
N LEU A 375 11.25 -32.06 0.41
CA LEU A 375 11.75 -31.56 1.70
C LEU A 375 11.00 -30.30 2.10
N LEU A 376 9.95 -30.45 2.87
CA LEU A 376 9.04 -29.37 3.24
C LEU A 376 9.76 -28.18 3.91
N TRP A 377 10.76 -28.42 4.77
CA TRP A 377 11.52 -27.36 5.42
C TRP A 377 12.31 -26.47 4.44
N VAL A 378 12.80 -27.05 3.33
CA VAL A 378 13.48 -26.29 2.26
C VAL A 378 12.47 -25.40 1.53
N VAL A 379 11.25 -25.91 1.30
CA VAL A 379 10.17 -25.13 0.70
C VAL A 379 9.83 -23.92 1.58
N PHE A 380 9.75 -24.09 2.90
CA PHE A 380 9.56 -22.98 3.84
C PHE A 380 10.66 -21.91 3.71
N LEU A 381 11.92 -22.32 3.64
CA LEU A 381 13.05 -21.41 3.52
C LEU A 381 12.99 -20.61 2.21
N CYS A 382 12.76 -21.31 1.09
CA CYS A 382 12.67 -20.67 -0.24
C CYS A 382 11.43 -19.77 -0.36
N ALA A 383 10.30 -20.19 0.19
CA ALA A 383 9.09 -19.37 0.23
C ALA A 383 9.28 -18.11 1.09
N GLY A 384 9.97 -18.22 2.23
CA GLY A 384 10.34 -17.09 3.05
C GLY A 384 11.27 -16.12 2.32
N ALA A 385 12.29 -16.60 1.63
CA ALA A 385 13.18 -15.77 0.82
C ALA A 385 12.42 -15.08 -0.32
N LEU A 386 11.54 -15.80 -1.02
CA LEU A 386 10.68 -15.26 -2.06
C LEU A 386 9.79 -14.13 -1.53
N GLY A 387 9.10 -14.36 -0.41
CA GLY A 387 8.26 -13.36 0.24
C GLY A 387 9.04 -12.13 0.71
N PHE A 388 10.23 -12.33 1.27
CA PHE A 388 11.12 -11.26 1.71
C PHE A 388 11.43 -10.28 0.56
N PHE A 389 11.80 -10.78 -0.60
CA PHE A 389 12.17 -9.93 -1.72
C PHE A 389 10.94 -9.38 -2.47
N MET A 390 9.93 -10.19 -2.76
CA MET A 390 8.74 -9.73 -3.50
C MET A 390 7.96 -8.66 -2.75
N THR A 391 7.73 -8.85 -1.45
CA THR A 391 7.02 -7.86 -0.63
C THR A 391 7.94 -6.68 -0.29
N GLY A 392 9.24 -6.91 -0.12
CA GLY A 392 10.24 -5.86 0.05
C GLY A 392 10.34 -4.89 -1.12
N TYR A 393 9.96 -5.34 -2.32
CA TYR A 393 9.88 -4.52 -3.51
C TYR A 393 8.80 -3.42 -3.43
N LEU A 394 7.68 -3.66 -2.71
CA LEU A 394 6.53 -2.76 -2.69
C LEU A 394 6.88 -1.32 -2.25
N PRO A 395 7.49 -1.08 -1.07
CA PRO A 395 7.85 0.28 -0.67
C PRO A 395 8.91 0.91 -1.57
N VAL A 396 9.84 0.11 -2.10
CA VAL A 396 10.88 0.59 -3.00
C VAL A 396 10.28 1.08 -4.32
N GLY A 397 9.30 0.37 -4.86
CA GLY A 397 8.58 0.78 -6.07
C GLY A 397 7.83 2.10 -5.89
N PHE A 398 7.16 2.29 -4.74
CA PHE A 398 6.47 3.56 -4.43
C PHE A 398 7.44 4.72 -4.27
N GLU A 399 8.54 4.54 -3.56
CA GLU A 399 9.55 5.60 -3.38
C GLU A 399 10.24 5.92 -4.72
N PHE A 400 10.53 4.93 -5.55
CA PHE A 400 11.11 5.16 -6.87
C PHE A 400 10.13 5.90 -7.79
N ALA A 401 8.84 5.54 -7.75
CA ALA A 401 7.82 6.27 -8.50
C ALA A 401 7.75 7.74 -8.06
N ALA A 402 7.70 8.00 -6.75
CA ALA A 402 7.67 9.36 -6.20
C ALA A 402 8.91 10.18 -6.61
N GLU A 403 10.07 9.51 -6.76
CA GLU A 403 11.32 10.15 -7.15
C GLU A 403 11.31 10.60 -8.61
N ILE A 404 10.85 9.73 -9.53
CA ILE A 404 10.88 10.01 -10.98
C ILE A 404 9.67 10.81 -11.48
N THR A 405 8.59 10.87 -10.71
CA THR A 405 7.35 11.59 -11.09
C THR A 405 7.22 12.97 -10.49
N TYR A 406 8.15 13.39 -9.64
CA TYR A 406 8.12 14.73 -9.07
C TYR A 406 7.93 15.81 -10.19
N PRO A 407 7.05 16.82 -10.02
CA PRO A 407 6.31 17.22 -8.81
C PRO A 407 4.90 16.62 -8.66
N GLU A 408 4.55 15.58 -9.41
CA GLU A 408 3.21 14.99 -9.36
C GLU A 408 2.92 14.33 -7.98
N SER A 409 1.64 14.21 -7.65
CA SER A 409 1.17 13.66 -6.37
C SER A 409 1.62 12.20 -6.17
N GLU A 410 2.26 11.90 -5.04
CA GLU A 410 2.65 10.54 -4.64
C GLU A 410 1.44 9.60 -4.54
N GLY A 411 0.28 10.13 -4.15
CA GLY A 411 -0.97 9.36 -4.06
C GLY A 411 -1.47 8.91 -5.43
N THR A 412 -1.33 9.75 -6.45
CA THR A 412 -1.75 9.44 -7.82
C THR A 412 -0.82 8.40 -8.45
N SER A 413 0.50 8.57 -8.30
CA SER A 413 1.48 7.63 -8.85
C SER A 413 1.39 6.25 -8.18
N SER A 414 1.29 6.19 -6.84
CA SER A 414 1.14 4.93 -6.11
C SER A 414 -0.21 4.24 -6.38
N GLY A 415 -1.28 5.01 -6.56
CA GLY A 415 -2.59 4.49 -6.96
C GLY A 415 -2.54 3.79 -8.32
N LEU A 416 -1.82 4.37 -9.29
CA LEU A 416 -1.65 3.79 -10.62
C LEU A 416 -0.78 2.53 -10.59
N LEU A 417 0.29 2.52 -9.79
CA LEU A 417 1.10 1.32 -9.55
C LEU A 417 0.26 0.18 -8.96
N ASN A 418 -0.57 0.46 -7.97
CA ASN A 418 -1.47 -0.53 -7.38
C ASN A 418 -2.51 -1.03 -8.39
N ALA A 419 -3.10 -0.16 -9.19
CA ALA A 419 -4.04 -0.56 -10.25
C ALA A 419 -3.38 -1.50 -11.27
N SER A 420 -2.14 -1.21 -11.66
CA SER A 420 -1.33 -2.09 -12.51
C SER A 420 -1.09 -3.46 -11.86
N ALA A 421 -0.77 -3.49 -10.56
CA ALA A 421 -0.58 -4.73 -9.81
C ALA A 421 -1.84 -5.60 -9.78
N GLN A 422 -3.01 -4.99 -9.62
CA GLN A 422 -4.29 -5.71 -9.66
C GLN A 422 -4.58 -6.27 -11.07
N PHE A 423 -4.31 -5.48 -12.10
CA PHE A 423 -4.50 -5.90 -13.50
C PHE A 423 -3.61 -7.11 -13.84
N PHE A 424 -2.31 -7.01 -13.59
CA PHE A 424 -1.39 -8.13 -13.83
C PHE A 424 -1.66 -9.31 -12.90
N GLY A 425 -2.12 -9.07 -11.68
CA GLY A 425 -2.53 -10.12 -10.74
C GLY A 425 -3.63 -11.01 -11.33
N ILE A 426 -4.66 -10.43 -11.94
CA ILE A 426 -5.74 -11.19 -12.60
C ILE A 426 -5.19 -12.00 -13.78
N ILE A 427 -4.46 -11.35 -14.68
CA ILE A 427 -3.93 -12.01 -15.90
C ILE A 427 -3.02 -13.17 -15.52
N LEU A 428 -2.09 -12.95 -14.59
CA LEU A 428 -1.14 -13.96 -14.15
C LEU A 428 -1.83 -15.10 -13.41
N THR A 429 -2.82 -14.83 -12.56
CA THR A 429 -3.57 -15.88 -11.87
C THR A 429 -4.30 -16.78 -12.86
N ILE A 430 -5.00 -16.20 -13.84
CA ILE A 430 -5.70 -16.97 -14.88
C ILE A 430 -4.70 -17.75 -15.74
N GLY A 431 -3.60 -17.13 -16.14
CA GLY A 431 -2.55 -17.76 -16.93
C GLY A 431 -1.89 -18.93 -16.18
N CYS A 432 -1.57 -18.74 -14.91
CA CYS A 432 -1.00 -19.77 -14.05
C CYS A 432 -1.99 -20.94 -13.82
N ARG A 433 -3.27 -20.63 -13.60
CA ARG A 433 -4.32 -21.68 -13.50
C ARG A 433 -4.43 -22.51 -14.79
N ALA A 434 -4.39 -21.84 -15.94
CA ALA A 434 -4.40 -22.53 -17.22
C ALA A 434 -3.17 -23.44 -17.41
N MET A 435 -2.00 -22.97 -16.97
CA MET A 435 -0.76 -23.77 -17.00
C MET A 435 -0.82 -24.95 -16.05
N ILE A 436 -1.31 -24.77 -14.82
CA ILE A 436 -1.50 -25.88 -13.86
C ILE A 436 -2.37 -26.99 -14.49
N ASN A 437 -3.45 -26.64 -15.15
CA ASN A 437 -4.38 -27.61 -15.72
C ASN A 437 -3.86 -28.29 -17.00
N LYS A 438 -3.00 -27.64 -17.79
CA LYS A 438 -2.48 -28.17 -19.07
C LYS A 438 -1.14 -28.87 -18.94
N VAL A 439 -0.24 -28.34 -18.13
CA VAL A 439 1.18 -28.73 -18.07
C VAL A 439 1.60 -29.13 -16.65
N GLY A 440 0.79 -28.75 -15.64
CA GLY A 440 1.08 -28.99 -14.24
C GLY A 440 1.68 -27.74 -13.55
N THR A 441 1.88 -27.87 -12.25
CA THR A 441 2.37 -26.79 -11.38
C THR A 441 3.76 -26.29 -11.78
N LEU A 442 4.65 -27.18 -12.26
CA LEU A 442 5.95 -26.77 -12.76
C LEU A 442 5.84 -25.77 -13.90
N GLY A 443 4.91 -25.99 -14.86
CA GLY A 443 4.67 -25.07 -15.96
C GLY A 443 4.21 -23.69 -15.50
N SER A 444 3.33 -23.65 -14.49
CA SER A 444 2.88 -22.40 -13.86
C SER A 444 4.05 -21.64 -13.22
N ASN A 445 4.87 -22.33 -12.44
CA ASN A 445 6.00 -21.71 -11.75
C ASN A 445 7.07 -21.21 -12.71
N ILE A 446 7.31 -21.94 -13.82
CA ILE A 446 8.19 -21.48 -14.91
C ILE A 446 7.62 -20.24 -15.59
N LEU A 447 6.31 -20.17 -15.81
CA LEU A 447 5.66 -18.97 -16.37
C LEU A 447 5.91 -17.75 -15.47
N ILE A 448 5.72 -17.89 -14.17
CA ILE A 448 5.98 -16.80 -13.20
C ILE A 448 7.46 -16.41 -13.22
N SER A 449 8.38 -17.40 -13.21
CA SER A 449 9.82 -17.16 -13.24
C SER A 449 10.26 -16.43 -14.52
N GLY A 450 9.71 -16.84 -15.66
CA GLY A 450 9.97 -16.18 -16.96
C GLY A 450 9.41 -14.76 -17.01
N THR A 451 8.24 -14.54 -16.45
CA THR A 451 7.62 -13.22 -16.36
C THR A 451 8.44 -12.29 -15.45
N LEU A 452 8.96 -12.79 -14.32
CA LEU A 452 9.87 -12.06 -13.44
C LEU A 452 11.21 -11.77 -14.11
N LEU A 453 11.74 -12.69 -14.91
CA LEU A 453 12.96 -12.46 -15.70
C LEU A 453 12.76 -11.31 -16.70
N LEU A 454 11.66 -11.33 -17.45
CA LEU A 454 11.30 -10.27 -18.37
C LEU A 454 11.16 -8.92 -17.65
N GLY A 455 10.47 -8.91 -16.51
CA GLY A 455 10.33 -7.72 -15.67
C GLY A 455 11.67 -7.21 -15.13
N THR A 456 12.62 -8.09 -14.78
CA THR A 456 13.98 -7.72 -14.37
C THR A 456 14.71 -7.00 -15.51
N ILE A 457 14.65 -7.55 -16.73
CA ILE A 457 15.25 -6.95 -17.93
C ILE A 457 14.64 -5.57 -18.20
N CYS A 458 13.30 -5.47 -18.19
CA CYS A 458 12.59 -4.21 -18.40
C CYS A 458 12.95 -3.16 -17.33
N THR A 459 13.09 -3.55 -16.07
CA THR A 459 13.51 -2.66 -14.98
C THR A 459 14.88 -2.05 -15.23
N GLY A 460 15.78 -2.78 -15.89
CA GLY A 460 17.10 -2.29 -16.29
C GLY A 460 17.05 -1.09 -17.25
N PHE A 461 16.00 -0.96 -18.05
CA PHE A 461 15.81 0.14 -19.00
C PHE A 461 15.22 1.42 -18.39
N ILE A 462 14.77 1.40 -17.14
CA ILE A 462 14.27 2.60 -16.48
C ILE A 462 15.44 3.59 -16.33
N ALA A 463 15.24 4.84 -16.81
CA ALA A 463 16.22 5.90 -16.62
C ALA A 463 16.35 6.27 -15.13
N ALA A 464 17.58 6.55 -14.67
CA ALA A 464 17.85 7.02 -13.33
C ALA A 464 17.67 8.56 -13.24
N ASP A 465 16.47 9.03 -13.55
CA ASP A 465 16.10 10.46 -13.53
C ASP A 465 15.51 10.79 -12.14
N TYR A 466 16.36 11.25 -11.21
CA TYR A 466 16.00 11.51 -9.81
C TYR A 466 15.53 12.94 -9.61
N ARG A 467 14.39 13.31 -10.19
CA ARG A 467 13.83 14.66 -10.23
C ARG A 467 13.60 15.26 -8.86
N ARG A 468 13.15 14.46 -7.88
CA ARG A 468 12.93 14.92 -6.51
C ARG A 468 14.25 15.28 -5.81
N GLN A 469 15.29 14.49 -6.00
CA GLN A 469 16.62 14.80 -5.45
C GLN A 469 17.26 16.01 -6.13
N GLU A 470 17.11 16.15 -7.44
CA GLU A 470 17.60 17.29 -8.20
C GLU A 470 16.92 18.57 -7.75
N ALA A 471 15.60 18.59 -7.65
CA ALA A 471 14.86 19.73 -7.11
C ALA A 471 15.27 20.08 -5.67
N GLY A 472 15.52 19.08 -4.83
CA GLY A 472 16.03 19.29 -3.48
C GLY A 472 17.42 19.92 -3.43
N LYS A 473 18.32 19.57 -4.36
CA LYS A 473 19.65 20.18 -4.48
C LYS A 473 19.56 21.63 -4.96
N GLU A 474 18.77 21.89 -5.99
CA GLU A 474 18.57 23.24 -6.50
C GLU A 474 18.05 24.21 -5.43
N ILE A 475 17.12 23.74 -4.59
CA ILE A 475 16.60 24.54 -3.46
C ILE A 475 17.70 24.83 -2.43
N LEU A 476 18.53 23.83 -2.08
CA LEU A 476 19.63 24.01 -1.15
C LEU A 476 20.67 25.00 -1.68
N ASP A 477 21.05 24.89 -2.96
CA ASP A 477 21.98 25.79 -3.61
C ASP A 477 21.45 27.23 -3.66
N GLN A 478 20.14 27.39 -3.90
CA GLN A 478 19.49 28.70 -3.83
C GLN A 478 19.50 29.30 -2.43
N MET A 479 19.24 28.48 -1.39
CA MET A 479 19.29 28.92 0.01
C MET A 479 20.69 29.32 0.44
N ASP A 480 21.72 28.56 0.05
CA ASP A 480 23.11 28.86 0.34
C ASP A 480 23.54 30.17 -0.33
N ASN A 481 23.12 30.41 -1.58
CA ASN A 481 23.36 31.66 -2.28
C ASN A 481 22.69 32.87 -1.58
N VAL A 482 21.42 32.73 -1.16
CA VAL A 482 20.72 33.80 -0.41
C VAL A 482 21.41 34.07 0.91
N MET A 483 21.83 33.05 1.65
CA MET A 483 22.53 33.16 2.92
C MET A 483 23.88 33.88 2.74
N GLN A 484 24.64 33.58 1.66
CA GLN A 484 25.90 34.27 1.35
C GLN A 484 25.68 35.72 1.00
N ILE A 485 24.62 36.06 0.28
CA ILE A 485 24.26 37.44 -0.02
C ILE A 485 23.94 38.20 1.28
N GLU A 486 23.11 37.66 2.16
CA GLU A 486 22.80 38.26 3.46
C GLU A 486 24.03 38.48 4.35
N ILE A 487 24.98 37.56 4.35
CA ILE A 487 26.23 37.66 5.11
C ILE A 487 27.08 38.80 4.52
N SER A 488 27.22 38.84 3.19
CA SER A 488 28.01 39.91 2.51
C SER A 488 27.39 41.31 2.70
N GLU A 489 26.07 41.44 2.70
CA GLU A 489 25.37 42.69 3.00
C GLU A 489 25.59 43.15 4.43
N LYS A 490 25.50 42.24 5.41
CA LYS A 490 25.77 42.53 6.84
C LYS A 490 27.25 42.95 7.08
N GLU A 491 28.19 42.33 6.36
CA GLU A 491 29.61 42.70 6.43
C GLU A 491 29.86 44.05 5.79
N SER A 492 29.21 44.32 4.65
CA SER A 492 29.32 45.64 4.00
C SER A 492 28.69 46.76 4.84
N GLU A 493 27.58 46.48 5.52
CA GLU A 493 26.93 47.42 6.45
C GLU A 493 27.81 47.69 7.68
N LYS A 494 28.42 46.64 8.23
CA LYS A 494 29.39 46.81 9.35
C LYS A 494 30.62 47.63 8.93
N SER A 495 31.15 47.44 7.72
CA SER A 495 32.29 48.23 7.21
C SER A 495 31.91 49.68 6.97
N ARG A 496 30.70 49.98 6.49
CA ARG A 496 30.18 51.35 6.34
C ARG A 496 29.97 52.08 7.68
N ILE A 497 29.61 51.33 8.74
CA ILE A 497 29.43 51.88 10.08
C ILE A 497 30.80 52.11 10.75
N ALA A 498 31.85 51.34 10.38
CA ALA A 498 33.19 51.44 10.92
C ALA A 498 34.06 52.53 10.29
N GLU A 499 33.68 53.14 9.16
CA GLU A 499 34.39 54.30 8.60
C GLU A 499 34.21 55.53 9.52
N PRO A 500 35.29 56.07 10.10
CA PRO A 500 35.19 57.28 10.91
C PRO A 500 34.82 58.48 10.02
N ARG A 501 33.69 59.13 10.34
CA ARG A 501 33.38 60.45 9.75
C ARG A 501 34.59 61.40 9.96
N SER A 502 35.37 61.57 8.92
CA SER A 502 36.38 62.59 8.91
C SER A 502 35.70 63.94 9.19
N ARG A 503 36.02 64.53 10.36
CA ARG A 503 35.63 65.92 10.68
C ARG A 503 36.35 66.79 9.72
N ASP A 504 35.67 67.33 8.73
CA ASP A 504 36.06 68.57 8.11
C ASP A 504 35.76 69.72 9.08
N ASN A 505 36.77 69.96 9.89
CA ASN A 505 36.96 71.30 10.52
C ASN A 505 37.93 72.02 9.62
N GLN A 506 37.44 72.92 8.77
CA GLN A 506 38.20 74.07 8.30
C GLN A 506 37.30 75.30 8.28
N ILE A 507 37.57 76.15 9.28
CA ILE A 507 37.43 77.61 9.36
C ILE A 507 36.05 78.26 9.15
#